data_5eea67fb49bdf0dae6b4647890b8324d
#
_entry.id   5eea67fb49bdf0dae6b4647890b8324d
#
_cell.length_a   1.000
_cell.length_b   1.000
_cell.length_c   1.000
_cell.angle_alpha   90.00
_cell.angle_beta   90.00
_cell.angle_gamma   90.00
#
_symmetry.space_group_name_H-M   'P 1'
#
loop_
_entity.id
_entity.type
_entity.pdbx_description
1 polymer ?
#
loop_
_entity_poly.entity_id
_entity_poly.type
_entity_poly.pdbx_seq_one_letter_code
_entity_poly.pdbx_strand_id
1 'polypeptide(L)'
;YKSLSFALLFLVVLANAQSANRFFYELTFKPKKGIDSLQKAVMILDVTDKKSLYRDYLTVSQDSVLKIEVEKMQKAGVFKDLSKSFQMPKFAYKITKEYPTMKVNFSERMLNSVFGYNEEPKFNWKISNDKQKIGEYEAQKATTEFGGRKWTAWFTESIPFPDGPYKFSGLPGLIVKIEDAEKNFSWVLTANKPLKEFEELSYREKLSA
;
A
#
# COMPACT_ATOMS: atom_id res chain seq x y z
N TYR A 1 -40.17 -6.69 52.06
CA TYR A 1 -38.89 -6.19 51.56
C TYR A 1 -38.71 -6.74 50.14
N LYS A 2 -38.85 -5.87 49.11
CA LYS A 2 -38.57 -6.21 47.72
C LYS A 2 -37.11 -5.85 47.42
N SER A 3 -36.27 -6.86 47.22
CA SER A 3 -34.90 -6.68 46.78
C SER A 3 -34.88 -6.37 45.25
N LEU A 4 -34.45 -5.19 44.91
CA LEU A 4 -34.23 -4.75 43.54
C LEU A 4 -32.84 -5.22 43.10
N SER A 5 -32.79 -6.31 42.31
CA SER A 5 -31.52 -6.78 41.70
C SER A 5 -31.16 -5.87 40.53
N PHE A 6 -30.13 -5.06 40.69
CA PHE A 6 -29.57 -4.22 39.62
C PHE A 6 -28.65 -5.09 38.76
N ALA A 7 -29.11 -5.54 37.65
CA ALA A 7 -28.30 -6.25 36.65
C ALA A 7 -27.44 -5.24 35.94
N LEU A 8 -26.13 -5.21 36.25
CA LEU A 8 -25.12 -4.39 35.59
C LEU A 8 -24.81 -5.03 34.20
N LEU A 9 -25.40 -4.46 33.14
CA LEU A 9 -25.12 -4.88 31.78
C LEU A 9 -23.72 -4.37 31.37
N PHE A 10 -22.71 -5.24 31.44
CA PHE A 10 -21.38 -4.95 30.90
C PHE A 10 -21.45 -4.94 29.39
N LEU A 11 -21.52 -3.77 28.79
CA LEU A 11 -21.36 -3.58 27.35
C LEU A 11 -19.89 -3.77 27.00
N VAL A 12 -19.50 -4.98 26.62
CA VAL A 12 -18.17 -5.24 26.05
C VAL A 12 -18.14 -4.62 24.66
N VAL A 13 -17.58 -3.43 24.54
CA VAL A 13 -17.23 -2.84 23.25
C VAL A 13 -16.04 -3.65 22.72
N LEU A 14 -16.32 -4.66 21.89
CA LEU A 14 -15.30 -5.31 21.09
C LEU A 14 -14.78 -4.27 20.11
N ALA A 15 -13.64 -3.67 20.41
CA ALA A 15 -12.85 -2.93 19.43
C ALA A 15 -12.44 -3.93 18.36
N ASN A 16 -13.18 -3.95 17.23
CA ASN A 16 -12.78 -4.69 16.05
C ASN A 16 -11.52 -4.01 15.49
N ALA A 17 -10.34 -4.48 15.91
CA ALA A 17 -9.11 -4.15 15.21
C ALA A 17 -9.29 -4.68 13.78
N GLN A 18 -9.35 -3.79 12.81
CA GLN A 18 -9.51 -4.15 11.41
C GLN A 18 -8.28 -4.96 10.99
N SER A 19 -8.47 -6.27 10.75
CA SER A 19 -7.39 -7.11 10.28
C SER A 19 -6.96 -6.65 8.88
N ALA A 20 -5.68 -6.52 8.66
CA ALA A 20 -5.13 -6.14 7.37
C ALA A 20 -3.96 -7.05 7.01
N ASN A 21 -3.70 -7.16 5.72
CA ASN A 21 -2.53 -7.84 5.20
C ASN A 21 -1.67 -6.83 4.45
N ARG A 22 -0.36 -6.84 4.71
CA ARG A 22 0.62 -6.05 3.99
C ARG A 22 1.36 -6.90 3.00
N PHE A 23 1.36 -6.46 1.75
CA PHE A 23 2.10 -7.03 0.64
C PHE A 23 3.25 -6.11 0.28
N PHE A 24 4.47 -6.65 0.17
CA PHE A 24 5.68 -5.90 -0.18
C PHE A 24 6.03 -6.16 -1.63
N TYR A 25 6.15 -5.10 -2.40
CA TYR A 25 6.57 -5.16 -3.80
C TYR A 25 7.92 -4.50 -3.98
N GLU A 26 8.86 -5.18 -4.62
CA GLU A 26 10.01 -4.53 -5.19
C GLU A 26 9.58 -3.86 -6.50
N LEU A 27 9.65 -2.54 -6.54
CA LEU A 27 9.49 -1.76 -7.77
C LEU A 27 10.86 -1.49 -8.36
N THR A 28 11.11 -1.99 -9.57
CA THR A 28 12.24 -1.60 -10.42
C THR A 28 11.73 -0.62 -11.47
N PHE A 29 12.39 0.54 -11.62
CA PHE A 29 11.92 1.57 -12.53
C PHE A 29 13.06 2.39 -13.15
N LYS A 30 12.79 2.96 -14.35
CA LYS A 30 13.65 3.96 -14.96
C LYS A 30 13.22 5.35 -14.49
N PRO A 31 14.08 6.11 -13.80
CA PRO A 31 13.68 7.40 -13.18
C PRO A 31 13.44 8.50 -14.21
N LYS A 32 13.98 8.36 -15.41
CA LYS A 32 13.87 9.36 -16.48
C LYS A 32 13.94 8.69 -17.85
N LYS A 33 13.15 9.21 -18.80
CA LYS A 33 13.21 8.78 -20.20
C LYS A 33 14.60 9.02 -20.78
N GLY A 34 15.14 8.02 -21.49
CA GLY A 34 16.47 8.09 -22.09
C GLY A 34 17.65 7.77 -21.18
N ILE A 35 17.38 7.43 -19.92
CA ILE A 35 18.39 6.93 -18.97
C ILE A 35 18.14 5.44 -18.74
N ASP A 36 19.14 4.60 -19.06
CA ASP A 36 19.02 3.15 -18.88
C ASP A 36 19.31 2.65 -17.46
N SER A 37 19.70 3.55 -16.56
CA SER A 37 19.91 3.15 -15.16
C SER A 37 18.59 2.80 -14.50
N LEU A 38 18.52 1.60 -13.92
CA LEU A 38 17.39 1.13 -13.14
C LEU A 38 17.56 1.54 -11.67
N GLN A 39 16.46 1.98 -11.07
CA GLN A 39 16.38 2.22 -9.64
C GLN A 39 15.38 1.24 -9.01
N LYS A 40 15.52 1.04 -7.70
CA LYS A 40 14.61 0.20 -6.92
C LYS A 40 13.98 0.99 -5.78
N ALA A 41 12.75 0.63 -5.46
CA ALA A 41 12.03 1.06 -4.28
C ALA A 41 11.24 -0.12 -3.71
N VAL A 42 11.02 -0.12 -2.41
CA VAL A 42 10.08 -1.05 -1.78
C VAL A 42 8.75 -0.35 -1.60
N MET A 43 7.73 -0.89 -2.25
CA MET A 43 6.36 -0.39 -2.16
C MET A 43 5.54 -1.36 -1.32
N ILE A 44 4.54 -0.85 -0.62
CA ILE A 44 3.60 -1.68 0.14
C ILE A 44 2.18 -1.47 -0.34
N LEU A 45 1.41 -2.55 -0.28
CA LEU A 45 -0.03 -2.59 -0.46
C LEU A 45 -0.63 -3.17 0.83
N ASP A 46 -1.28 -2.33 1.62
CA ASP A 46 -2.02 -2.73 2.81
C ASP A 46 -3.47 -2.97 2.41
N VAL A 47 -3.96 -4.20 2.63
CA VAL A 47 -5.31 -4.63 2.22
C VAL A 47 -6.15 -4.92 3.44
N THR A 48 -7.33 -4.31 3.52
CA THR A 48 -8.38 -4.56 4.50
C THR A 48 -9.62 -5.16 3.80
N ASP A 49 -10.67 -5.41 4.55
CA ASP A 49 -11.98 -5.83 4.02
C ASP A 49 -12.71 -4.73 3.20
N LYS A 50 -12.37 -3.44 3.42
CA LYS A 50 -13.07 -2.29 2.82
C LYS A 50 -12.26 -1.52 1.80
N LYS A 51 -10.95 -1.56 1.90
CA LYS A 51 -10.05 -0.79 1.04
C LYS A 51 -8.63 -1.32 1.04
N SER A 52 -7.85 -0.89 0.07
CA SER A 52 -6.38 -1.02 0.11
C SER A 52 -5.70 0.33 0.07
N LEU A 53 -4.45 0.36 0.56
CA LEU A 53 -3.59 1.53 0.56
C LEU A 53 -2.21 1.15 0.02
N TYR A 54 -1.85 1.74 -1.12
CA TYR A 54 -0.55 1.57 -1.75
C TYR A 54 0.32 2.80 -1.53
N ARG A 55 1.58 2.61 -1.09
CA ARG A 55 2.55 3.68 -0.81
C ARG A 55 3.99 3.17 -0.77
N ASP A 56 4.95 4.08 -0.78
CA ASP A 56 6.37 3.75 -0.54
C ASP A 56 6.56 3.27 0.91
N TYR A 57 7.29 2.17 1.10
CA TYR A 57 7.52 1.59 2.42
C TYR A 57 8.26 2.52 3.38
N LEU A 58 9.12 3.41 2.86
CA LEU A 58 9.83 4.40 3.69
C LEU A 58 8.88 5.36 4.42
N THR A 59 7.63 5.52 3.94
CA THR A 59 6.63 6.35 4.64
C THR A 59 6.24 5.80 6.01
N VAL A 60 6.39 4.50 6.23
CA VAL A 60 5.99 3.83 7.49
C VAL A 60 7.12 3.09 8.20
N SER A 61 8.18 2.69 7.48
CA SER A 61 9.27 1.88 8.06
C SER A 61 10.08 2.62 9.12
N GLN A 62 10.07 3.94 9.08
CA GLN A 62 10.79 4.81 10.00
C GLN A 62 9.91 5.39 11.11
N ASP A 63 8.60 5.13 11.08
CA ASP A 63 7.65 5.72 12.03
C ASP A 63 7.95 5.37 13.49
N SER A 64 8.32 4.12 13.76
CA SER A 64 8.66 3.70 15.12
C SER A 64 9.90 4.41 15.66
N VAL A 65 10.93 4.57 14.81
CA VAL A 65 12.15 5.29 15.21
C VAL A 65 11.86 6.77 15.41
N LEU A 66 11.08 7.38 14.50
CA LEU A 66 10.67 8.78 14.63
C LEU A 66 9.88 9.02 15.93
N LYS A 67 8.94 8.13 16.25
CA LYS A 67 8.15 8.21 17.48
C LYS A 67 9.03 8.19 18.73
N ILE A 68 9.98 7.26 18.80
CA ILE A 68 10.93 7.16 19.91
C ILE A 68 11.78 8.44 20.05
N GLU A 69 12.29 8.97 18.95
CA GLU A 69 13.12 10.18 19.00
C GLU A 69 12.30 11.42 19.38
N VAL A 70 11.06 11.56 18.90
CA VAL A 70 10.15 12.65 19.30
C VAL A 70 9.83 12.55 20.81
N GLU A 71 9.51 11.35 21.32
CA GLU A 71 9.25 11.15 22.76
C GLU A 71 10.47 11.49 23.63
N LYS A 72 11.68 11.14 23.19
CA LYS A 72 12.92 11.52 23.89
C LYS A 72 13.11 13.04 23.93
N MET A 73 12.88 13.73 22.79
CA MET A 73 12.98 15.18 22.73
C MET A 73 11.98 15.87 23.65
N GLN A 74 10.73 15.40 23.68
CA GLN A 74 9.69 15.92 24.57
C GLN A 74 10.06 15.75 26.04
N LYS A 75 10.57 14.57 26.44
CA LYS A 75 10.99 14.31 27.82
C LYS A 75 12.21 15.14 28.23
N ALA A 76 13.12 15.40 27.32
CA ALA A 76 14.34 16.16 27.59
C ALA A 76 14.16 17.68 27.49
N GLY A 77 13.04 18.17 26.94
CA GLY A 77 12.82 19.58 26.66
C GLY A 77 13.79 20.15 25.61
N VAL A 78 14.42 19.29 24.79
CA VAL A 78 15.43 19.68 23.81
C VAL A 78 14.93 19.34 22.41
N PHE A 79 14.90 20.33 21.53
CA PHE A 79 14.59 20.14 20.12
C PHE A 79 15.86 19.81 19.31
N LYS A 80 15.78 18.72 18.54
CA LYS A 80 16.86 18.24 17.70
C LYS A 80 16.36 18.17 16.24
N ASP A 81 17.12 18.71 15.31
CA ASP A 81 16.79 18.54 13.88
C ASP A 81 16.98 17.08 13.46
N LEU A 82 15.88 16.43 13.12
CA LEU A 82 15.83 15.04 12.67
C LEU A 82 15.86 14.90 11.14
N SER A 83 15.89 15.98 10.39
CA SER A 83 15.77 15.96 8.92
C SER A 83 16.84 15.09 8.23
N LYS A 84 18.04 15.05 8.80
CA LYS A 84 19.18 14.26 8.30
C LYS A 84 19.16 12.79 8.77
N SER A 85 18.32 12.45 9.73
CA SER A 85 18.27 11.12 10.33
C SER A 85 17.30 10.18 9.59
N PHE A 86 16.49 10.69 8.68
CA PHE A 86 15.47 9.94 7.97
C PHE A 86 15.65 10.03 6.44
N GLN A 87 15.47 8.89 5.80
CA GLN A 87 15.44 8.83 4.34
C GLN A 87 14.08 9.32 3.82
N MET A 88 14.11 10.04 2.71
CA MET A 88 12.88 10.43 2.03
C MET A 88 12.39 9.31 1.11
N PRO A 89 11.08 9.05 1.05
CA PRO A 89 10.52 8.11 0.09
C PRO A 89 10.79 8.60 -1.33
N LYS A 90 11.02 7.67 -2.25
CA LYS A 90 11.17 8.00 -3.68
C LYS A 90 9.82 8.41 -4.30
N PHE A 91 8.74 7.91 -3.72
CA PHE A 91 7.37 8.19 -4.16
C PHE A 91 6.57 8.76 -2.98
N ALA A 92 6.22 10.05 -3.07
CA ALA A 92 5.50 10.75 -2.02
C ALA A 92 3.97 10.54 -2.10
N TYR A 93 3.49 9.87 -3.15
CA TYR A 93 2.06 9.64 -3.36
C TYR A 93 1.55 8.43 -2.59
N LYS A 94 0.24 8.46 -2.33
CA LYS A 94 -0.56 7.35 -1.82
C LYS A 94 -1.71 7.07 -2.78
N ILE A 95 -2.08 5.80 -2.89
CA ILE A 95 -3.22 5.36 -3.68
C ILE A 95 -4.11 4.51 -2.80
N THR A 96 -5.31 4.98 -2.53
CA THR A 96 -6.36 4.20 -1.86
C THR A 96 -7.32 3.65 -2.91
N LYS A 97 -7.68 2.38 -2.79
CA LYS A 97 -8.72 1.73 -3.61
C LYS A 97 -9.84 1.27 -2.70
N GLU A 98 -11.07 1.69 -2.97
CA GLU A 98 -12.24 1.36 -2.16
C GLU A 98 -12.92 0.10 -2.70
N TYR A 99 -13.21 -0.85 -1.83
CA TYR A 99 -13.91 -2.08 -2.20
C TYR A 99 -15.44 -1.95 -2.02
N PRO A 100 -16.24 -2.59 -2.87
CA PRO A 100 -15.87 -3.40 -4.05
C PRO A 100 -15.69 -2.59 -5.35
N THR A 101 -15.91 -1.29 -5.34
CA THR A 101 -15.97 -0.43 -6.55
C THR A 101 -14.63 -0.25 -7.24
N MET A 102 -13.52 -0.47 -6.54
CA MET A 102 -12.15 -0.15 -6.98
C MET A 102 -11.95 1.32 -7.36
N LYS A 103 -12.79 2.20 -6.80
CA LYS A 103 -12.59 3.64 -6.92
C LYS A 103 -11.25 4.02 -6.33
N VAL A 104 -10.45 4.71 -7.11
CA VAL A 104 -9.09 5.14 -6.75
C VAL A 104 -9.13 6.57 -6.26
N ASN A 105 -8.56 6.81 -5.09
CA ASN A 105 -8.14 8.11 -4.64
C ASN A 105 -6.61 8.18 -4.68
N PHE A 106 -6.08 9.05 -5.54
CA PHE A 106 -4.65 9.39 -5.59
C PHE A 106 -4.41 10.63 -4.77
N SER A 107 -3.43 10.62 -3.89
CA SER A 107 -3.00 11.79 -3.13
C SER A 107 -1.49 11.87 -3.04
N GLU A 108 -0.95 13.08 -3.16
CA GLU A 108 0.48 13.36 -3.06
C GLU A 108 0.71 14.64 -2.28
N ARG A 109 1.63 14.59 -1.32
CA ARG A 109 2.04 15.78 -0.60
C ARG A 109 3.20 16.46 -1.34
N MET A 110 2.98 17.71 -1.73
CA MET A 110 3.97 18.58 -2.33
C MET A 110 4.16 19.82 -1.43
N LEU A 111 5.34 19.92 -0.81
CA LEU A 111 5.61 20.94 0.20
C LEU A 111 4.57 20.92 1.34
N ASN A 112 3.82 22.00 1.53
CA ASN A 112 2.81 22.14 2.58
C ASN A 112 1.37 21.85 2.11
N SER A 113 1.19 21.40 0.86
CA SER A 113 -0.12 21.13 0.28
C SER A 113 -0.27 19.66 -0.08
N VAL A 114 -1.50 19.16 0.02
CA VAL A 114 -1.86 17.82 -0.46
C VAL A 114 -2.69 17.99 -1.72
N PHE A 115 -2.22 17.41 -2.81
CA PHE A 115 -2.92 17.34 -4.09
C PHE A 115 -3.48 15.95 -4.27
N GLY A 116 -4.66 15.86 -4.86
CA GLY A 116 -5.26 14.55 -5.10
C GLY A 116 -6.39 14.61 -6.11
N TYR A 117 -6.77 13.44 -6.59
CA TYR A 117 -7.91 13.25 -7.49
C TYR A 117 -8.51 11.87 -7.29
N ASN A 118 -9.77 11.76 -7.68
CA ASN A 118 -10.48 10.48 -7.74
C ASN A 118 -10.61 10.03 -9.19
N GLU A 119 -10.50 8.72 -9.41
CA GLU A 119 -10.74 8.11 -10.70
C GLU A 119 -11.31 6.69 -10.54
N GLU A 120 -11.87 6.16 -11.61
CA GLU A 120 -12.36 4.78 -11.70
C GLU A 120 -11.66 4.11 -12.89
N PRO A 121 -10.42 3.64 -12.72
CA PRO A 121 -9.66 3.05 -13.80
C PRO A 121 -10.34 1.77 -14.28
N LYS A 122 -10.52 1.65 -15.61
CA LYS A 122 -11.08 0.45 -16.23
C LYS A 122 -9.96 -0.32 -16.90
N PHE A 123 -9.79 -1.56 -16.50
CA PHE A 123 -8.80 -2.47 -17.08
C PHE A 123 -9.50 -3.52 -17.94
N ASN A 124 -9.21 -3.53 -19.24
CA ASN A 124 -9.68 -4.56 -20.15
C ASN A 124 -8.66 -5.72 -20.16
N TRP A 125 -8.67 -6.51 -19.08
CA TRP A 125 -7.76 -7.64 -18.95
C TRP A 125 -8.05 -8.75 -19.96
N LYS A 126 -6.99 -9.19 -20.65
CA LYS A 126 -6.99 -10.39 -21.50
C LYS A 126 -6.21 -11.46 -20.74
N ILE A 127 -6.93 -12.39 -20.12
CA ILE A 127 -6.34 -13.51 -19.37
C ILE A 127 -5.97 -14.60 -20.36
N SER A 128 -4.74 -15.14 -20.26
CA SER A 128 -4.29 -16.28 -21.06
C SER A 128 -4.17 -17.53 -20.19
N ASN A 129 -3.97 -18.68 -20.82
CA ASN A 129 -3.72 -19.95 -20.12
C ASN A 129 -2.27 -20.10 -19.65
N ASP A 130 -1.40 -19.14 -19.98
CA ASP A 130 0.00 -19.18 -19.57
C ASP A 130 0.09 -19.11 -18.05
N LYS A 131 0.84 -20.02 -17.46
CA LYS A 131 1.11 -20.06 -16.01
C LYS A 131 2.61 -20.11 -15.79
N GLN A 132 3.05 -19.46 -14.72
CA GLN A 132 4.44 -19.57 -14.24
C GLN A 132 4.50 -19.36 -12.73
N LYS A 133 5.58 -19.85 -12.13
CA LYS A 133 5.84 -19.62 -10.72
C LYS A 133 6.50 -18.26 -10.50
N ILE A 134 5.89 -17.42 -9.65
CA ILE A 134 6.44 -16.13 -9.20
C ILE A 134 6.64 -16.21 -7.70
N GLY A 135 7.90 -16.24 -7.25
CA GLY A 135 8.19 -16.56 -5.85
C GLY A 135 7.63 -17.94 -5.46
N GLU A 136 6.74 -17.97 -4.48
CA GLU A 136 6.05 -19.19 -4.03
C GLU A 136 4.70 -19.45 -4.73
N TYR A 137 4.21 -18.50 -5.55
CA TYR A 137 2.86 -18.53 -6.12
C TYR A 137 2.84 -19.06 -7.55
N GLU A 138 1.92 -19.99 -7.82
CA GLU A 138 1.50 -20.29 -9.19
C GLU A 138 0.65 -19.12 -9.68
N ALA A 139 1.11 -18.46 -10.72
CA ALA A 139 0.49 -17.27 -11.25
C ALA A 139 0.08 -17.43 -12.71
N GLN A 140 -1.08 -16.89 -13.07
CA GLN A 140 -1.64 -16.87 -14.41
C GLN A 140 -1.42 -15.50 -15.05
N LYS A 141 -1.15 -15.49 -16.34
CA LYS A 141 -0.85 -14.29 -17.12
C LYS A 141 -2.11 -13.56 -17.56
N ALA A 142 -2.07 -12.23 -17.46
CA ALA A 142 -3.04 -11.34 -18.06
C ALA A 142 -2.34 -10.13 -18.69
N THR A 143 -2.96 -9.55 -19.71
CA THR A 143 -2.44 -8.35 -20.38
C THR A 143 -3.51 -7.28 -20.45
N THR A 144 -3.11 -6.01 -20.40
CA THR A 144 -4.00 -4.86 -20.58
C THR A 144 -3.24 -3.67 -21.16
N GLU A 145 -3.96 -2.64 -21.57
CA GLU A 145 -3.41 -1.33 -21.91
C GLU A 145 -3.88 -0.31 -20.87
N PHE A 146 -2.95 0.46 -20.34
CA PHE A 146 -3.26 1.51 -19.37
C PHE A 146 -2.17 2.60 -19.37
N GLY A 147 -2.58 3.86 -19.32
CA GLY A 147 -1.66 5.00 -19.29
C GLY A 147 -0.73 5.07 -20.52
N GLY A 148 -1.23 4.68 -21.70
CA GLY A 148 -0.45 4.66 -22.94
C GLY A 148 0.59 3.56 -23.04
N ARG A 149 0.55 2.55 -22.15
CA ARG A 149 1.47 1.41 -22.10
C ARG A 149 0.75 0.08 -22.19
N LYS A 150 1.43 -0.92 -22.71
CA LYS A 150 1.01 -2.33 -22.66
C LYS A 150 1.60 -2.95 -21.40
N TRP A 151 0.76 -3.63 -20.63
CA TRP A 151 1.13 -4.25 -19.35
C TRP A 151 0.95 -5.75 -19.40
N THR A 152 1.88 -6.48 -18.82
CA THR A 152 1.77 -7.91 -18.55
C THR A 152 1.75 -8.11 -17.04
N ALA A 153 0.65 -8.66 -16.55
CA ALA A 153 0.45 -9.03 -15.15
C ALA A 153 0.47 -10.54 -14.98
N TRP A 154 0.92 -10.97 -13.80
CA TRP A 154 0.83 -12.32 -13.30
C TRP A 154 0.09 -12.25 -11.98
N PHE A 155 -1.04 -12.94 -11.87
CA PHE A 155 -1.91 -12.94 -10.69
C PHE A 155 -2.10 -14.34 -10.15
N THR A 156 -2.40 -14.46 -8.85
CA THR A 156 -2.67 -15.73 -8.19
C THR A 156 -4.02 -15.70 -7.48
N GLU A 157 -4.82 -16.74 -7.68
CA GLU A 157 -6.08 -16.94 -6.97
C GLU A 157 -5.86 -17.47 -5.53
N SER A 158 -4.63 -17.94 -5.20
CA SER A 158 -4.28 -18.34 -3.83
C SER A 158 -4.38 -17.19 -2.83
N ILE A 159 -4.33 -15.96 -3.30
CA ILE A 159 -4.58 -14.74 -2.53
C ILE A 159 -5.83 -14.07 -3.11
N PRO A 160 -7.01 -14.26 -2.49
CA PRO A 160 -8.31 -13.88 -3.08
C PRO A 160 -8.64 -12.38 -2.93
N PHE A 161 -7.67 -11.52 -3.20
CA PHE A 161 -7.85 -10.08 -3.28
C PHE A 161 -7.71 -9.63 -4.74
N PRO A 162 -8.77 -9.08 -5.39
CA PRO A 162 -8.72 -8.64 -6.79
C PRO A 162 -7.96 -7.31 -6.93
N ASP A 163 -6.76 -7.25 -6.39
CA ASP A 163 -5.96 -6.06 -6.22
C ASP A 163 -4.51 -6.26 -6.70
N GLY A 164 -3.71 -5.19 -6.67
CA GLY A 164 -2.31 -5.19 -7.09
C GLY A 164 -1.59 -3.88 -6.80
N PRO A 165 -0.32 -3.76 -7.18
CA PRO A 165 0.45 -2.55 -6.97
C PRO A 165 -0.09 -1.38 -7.79
N TYR A 166 0.24 -0.15 -7.36
CA TYR A 166 -0.20 1.08 -8.00
C TYR A 166 -1.74 1.12 -8.12
N LYS A 167 -2.27 1.41 -9.30
CA LYS A 167 -3.72 1.47 -9.57
C LYS A 167 -4.31 0.16 -10.07
N PHE A 168 -3.47 -0.84 -10.36
CA PHE A 168 -3.91 -2.08 -11.00
C PHE A 168 -4.77 -2.93 -10.07
N SER A 169 -5.87 -3.44 -10.63
CA SER A 169 -6.86 -4.26 -9.92
C SER A 169 -7.77 -5.01 -10.91
N GLY A 170 -8.70 -5.81 -10.41
CA GLY A 170 -9.79 -6.40 -11.20
C GLY A 170 -9.46 -7.75 -11.85
N LEU A 171 -8.33 -8.37 -11.51
CA LEU A 171 -8.08 -9.79 -11.81
C LEU A 171 -8.65 -10.67 -10.68
N PRO A 172 -8.96 -11.95 -10.94
CA PRO A 172 -9.55 -12.85 -9.94
C PRO A 172 -8.49 -13.34 -8.92
N GLY A 173 -7.79 -12.42 -8.28
CA GLY A 173 -6.74 -12.66 -7.31
C GLY A 173 -5.68 -11.55 -7.31
N LEU A 174 -4.69 -11.68 -6.41
CA LEU A 174 -3.65 -10.67 -6.24
C LEU A 174 -2.66 -10.69 -7.40
N ILE A 175 -2.34 -9.52 -7.95
CA ILE A 175 -1.26 -9.35 -8.91
C ILE A 175 0.08 -9.48 -8.19
N VAL A 176 0.81 -10.57 -8.44
CA VAL A 176 2.10 -10.87 -7.80
C VAL A 176 3.29 -10.34 -8.62
N LYS A 177 3.09 -10.08 -9.91
CA LYS A 177 4.06 -9.39 -10.76
C LYS A 177 3.31 -8.60 -11.83
N ILE A 178 3.79 -7.40 -12.16
CA ILE A 178 3.33 -6.64 -13.31
C ILE A 178 4.48 -5.80 -13.85
N GLU A 179 4.58 -5.75 -15.20
CA GLU A 179 5.60 -4.96 -15.88
C GLU A 179 5.06 -4.37 -17.19
N ASP A 180 5.55 -3.20 -17.59
CA ASP A 180 5.27 -2.67 -18.92
C ASP A 180 6.18 -3.29 -19.99
N ALA A 181 5.71 -3.27 -21.25
CA ALA A 181 6.40 -3.91 -22.37
C ALA A 181 7.83 -3.39 -22.59
N GLU A 182 8.09 -2.14 -22.24
CA GLU A 182 9.41 -1.49 -22.36
C GLU A 182 10.28 -1.66 -21.11
N LYS A 183 9.77 -2.35 -20.07
CA LYS A 183 10.44 -2.56 -18.78
C LYS A 183 10.89 -1.25 -18.11
N ASN A 184 10.10 -0.19 -18.29
CA ASN A 184 10.34 1.04 -17.54
C ASN A 184 9.87 0.93 -16.10
N PHE A 185 8.85 0.07 -15.84
CA PHE A 185 8.33 -0.23 -14.53
C PHE A 185 8.09 -1.73 -14.40
N SER A 186 8.53 -2.31 -13.29
CA SER A 186 8.27 -3.70 -12.93
C SER A 186 8.07 -3.81 -11.43
N TRP A 187 6.93 -4.35 -11.00
CA TRP A 187 6.63 -4.69 -9.61
C TRP A 187 6.65 -6.20 -9.45
N VAL A 188 7.32 -6.67 -8.42
CA VAL A 188 7.33 -8.09 -8.04
C VAL A 188 7.03 -8.20 -6.55
N LEU A 189 6.04 -9.02 -6.21
CA LEU A 189 5.72 -9.36 -4.81
C LEU A 189 6.90 -10.13 -4.22
N THR A 190 7.44 -9.64 -3.10
CA THR A 190 8.62 -10.22 -2.43
C THR A 190 8.29 -10.83 -1.08
N ALA A 191 7.26 -10.31 -0.40
CA ALA A 191 6.83 -10.80 0.91
C ALA A 191 5.41 -10.36 1.22
N ASN A 192 4.79 -11.01 2.20
CA ASN A 192 3.55 -10.56 2.82
C ASN A 192 3.58 -10.83 4.32
N LYS A 193 2.75 -10.10 5.06
CA LYS A 193 2.52 -10.35 6.49
C LYS A 193 1.18 -9.79 6.94
N PRO A 194 0.54 -10.41 7.94
CA PRO A 194 -0.60 -9.79 8.60
C PRO A 194 -0.17 -8.53 9.36
N LEU A 195 -1.05 -7.54 9.41
CA LEU A 195 -0.91 -6.36 10.26
C LEU A 195 -1.79 -6.50 11.49
N LYS A 196 -1.26 -6.15 12.65
CA LYS A 196 -2.03 -6.09 13.90
C LYS A 196 -3.01 -4.91 13.89
N GLU A 197 -2.62 -3.82 13.23
CA GLU A 197 -3.37 -2.58 13.14
C GLU A 197 -3.13 -1.95 11.76
N PHE A 198 -4.21 -1.46 11.14
CA PHE A 198 -4.17 -0.72 9.90
C PHE A 198 -4.12 0.78 10.20
N GLU A 199 -3.04 1.43 9.80
CA GLU A 199 -2.88 2.87 9.92
C GLU A 199 -2.85 3.55 8.54
N GLU A 200 -3.84 4.40 8.28
CA GLU A 200 -3.94 5.16 7.04
C GLU A 200 -2.89 6.28 6.96
N LEU A 201 -2.68 6.95 8.10
CA LEU A 201 -1.65 7.98 8.24
C LEU A 201 -0.42 7.41 8.93
N SER A 202 0.75 7.68 8.37
CA SER A 202 2.01 7.44 9.04
C SER A 202 2.17 8.34 10.27
N TYR A 203 3.04 7.99 11.19
CA TYR A 203 3.31 8.84 12.36
C TYR A 203 3.80 10.23 11.94
N ARG A 204 4.64 10.29 10.92
CA ARG A 204 5.13 11.55 10.33
C ARG A 204 3.99 12.43 9.80
N GLU A 205 3.01 11.83 9.12
CA GLU A 205 1.85 12.56 8.60
C GLU A 205 0.98 13.09 9.75
N LYS A 206 0.81 12.31 10.82
CA LYS A 206 0.09 12.74 12.04
C LYS A 206 0.74 13.93 12.73
N LEU A 207 2.08 14.05 12.69
CA LEU A 207 2.81 15.19 13.26
C LEU A 207 2.70 16.47 12.43
N SER A 208 2.34 16.36 11.15
CA SER A 208 2.28 17.49 10.20
C SER A 208 0.87 17.89 9.82
N ALA A 209 -0.14 17.27 10.42
CA ALA A 209 -1.57 17.60 10.28
C ALA A 209 -1.99 18.63 11.34
#